data_bdd4a7a5ce1f7f0a67a4459f9a46f3b3
#
_entry.id   bdd4a7a5ce1f7f0a67a4459f9a46f3b3
#
_cell.length_a   1.000
_cell.length_b   1.000
_cell.length_c   1.000
_cell.angle_alpha   90.00
_cell.angle_beta   90.00
_cell.angle_gamma   90.00
#
_symmetry.space_group_name_H-M   'P 1'
#
loop_
_entity.id
_entity.type
_entity.pdbx_description
1 polymer ?
#
loop_
_entity_poly.entity_id
_entity_poly.type
_entity_poly.pdbx_seq_one_letter_code
_entity_poly.pdbx_strand_id
1 'polypeptide(L)' 'MTGIRILGSGSRPGADRVSNEDLCRRVDSSDAWISQRTGIQARHLAGPDERVESLALEAARQALQAAAIEPQTVDLLV' A
#
# COMPACT_ATOMS: atom_id res chain seq x y z
N MET A 1 18.85 -26.24 -6.71
CA MET A 1 19.11 -24.85 -6.36
C MET A 1 18.23 -24.44 -5.19
N THR A 2 18.79 -23.82 -4.25
CA THR A 2 18.06 -23.28 -3.11
C THR A 2 18.05 -21.77 -3.17
N GLY A 3 17.02 -21.18 -2.70
CA GLY A 3 16.89 -19.75 -2.66
C GLY A 3 15.45 -19.32 -2.88
N ILE A 4 15.26 -18.03 -2.74
CA ILE A 4 13.95 -17.38 -2.87
C ILE A 4 14.09 -16.23 -3.83
N ARG A 5 13.10 -16.05 -4.68
CA ARG A 5 13.04 -14.89 -5.54
C ARG A 5 11.63 -14.32 -5.59
N ILE A 6 11.57 -13.02 -5.83
CA ILE A 6 10.29 -12.32 -6.00
C ILE A 6 9.88 -12.47 -7.46
N LEU A 7 8.71 -13.03 -7.71
CA LEU A 7 8.19 -13.24 -9.06
C LEU A 7 7.29 -12.11 -9.52
N GLY A 8 6.67 -11.41 -8.61
CA GLY A 8 5.81 -10.29 -8.93
C GLY A 8 5.40 -9.53 -7.70
N SER A 9 4.92 -8.32 -7.89
CA SER A 9 4.44 -7.48 -6.79
C SER A 9 3.19 -6.74 -7.22
N GLY A 10 2.47 -6.23 -6.23
CA GLY A 10 1.30 -5.41 -6.47
C GLY A 10 1.06 -4.48 -5.30
N SER A 11 0.32 -3.41 -5.56
CA SER A 11 -0.02 -2.44 -4.53
C SER A 11 -1.40 -1.86 -4.80
N ARG A 12 -2.08 -1.51 -3.73
CA ARG A 12 -3.36 -0.83 -3.81
C ARG A 12 -3.46 0.15 -2.64
N PRO A 13 -3.04 1.40 -2.84
CA PRO A 13 -3.20 2.43 -1.80
C PRO A 13 -4.67 2.80 -1.62
N GLY A 14 -5.00 3.37 -0.49
CA GLY A 14 -6.32 3.93 -0.26
C GLY A 14 -6.63 5.04 -1.25
N ALA A 15 -7.91 5.31 -1.47
CA ALA A 15 -8.37 6.26 -2.48
C ALA A 15 -8.09 7.72 -2.10
N ASP A 16 -8.06 8.03 -0.80
CA ASP A 16 -7.99 9.41 -0.33
C ASP A 16 -6.54 9.85 -0.14
N ARG A 17 -6.06 10.69 -1.04
CA ARG A 17 -4.73 11.27 -0.90
C ARG A 17 -4.79 12.42 0.11
N VAL A 18 -3.97 12.34 1.15
CA VAL A 18 -3.89 13.33 2.22
C VAL A 18 -2.48 13.91 2.27
N SER A 19 -2.35 15.19 1.95
CA SER A 19 -1.07 15.90 2.03
C SER A 19 -0.69 16.17 3.48
N ASN A 20 0.57 16.55 3.70
CA ASN A 20 1.01 16.97 5.03
C ASN A 20 0.22 18.18 5.53
N GLU A 21 -0.10 19.11 4.63
CA GLU A 21 -0.93 20.27 4.98
C GLU A 21 -2.30 19.84 5.49
N ASP A 22 -2.95 18.93 4.78
CA ASP A 22 -4.26 18.41 5.18
C ASP A 22 -4.18 17.69 6.52
N LEU A 23 -3.12 16.90 6.73
CA LEU A 23 -2.92 16.19 7.98
C LEU A 23 -2.72 17.16 9.15
N CYS A 24 -2.01 18.25 8.93
CA CYS A 24 -1.73 19.25 9.96
C CYS A 24 -2.96 20.04 10.41
N ARG A 25 -4.08 19.90 9.72
CA ARG A 25 -5.37 20.41 10.21
C ARG A 25 -5.93 19.55 11.34
N ARG A 26 -5.46 18.30 11.45
CA ARG A 26 -5.94 17.34 12.46
C ARG A 26 -4.93 17.11 13.58
N VAL A 27 -3.66 17.34 13.31
CA VAL A 27 -2.58 17.10 14.27
C VAL A 27 -1.72 18.36 14.40
N ASP A 28 -1.13 18.54 15.56
CA ASP A 28 -0.26 19.68 15.84
C ASP A 28 1.14 19.43 15.27
N SER A 29 1.31 19.76 14.00
CA SER A 29 2.58 19.58 13.30
C SER A 29 2.63 20.53 12.11
N SER A 30 3.65 20.39 11.28
CA SER A 30 3.82 21.17 10.07
C SER A 30 4.34 20.29 8.93
N ASP A 31 4.08 20.70 7.69
CA ASP A 31 4.62 20.03 6.52
C ASP A 31 6.16 19.98 6.58
N ALA A 32 6.79 21.08 6.96
CA ALA A 32 8.25 21.14 7.05
C ALA A 32 8.80 20.11 8.04
N TRP A 33 8.16 19.98 9.20
CA TRP A 33 8.58 19.01 10.20
C TRP A 33 8.44 17.57 9.70
N ILE A 34 7.28 17.24 9.12
CA ILE A 34 7.00 15.90 8.62
C ILE A 34 7.93 15.54 7.47
N SER A 35 8.09 16.42 6.50
CA SER A 35 8.97 16.19 5.34
C SER A 35 10.42 16.01 5.75
N GLN A 36 10.88 16.82 6.68
CA GLN A 36 12.27 16.77 7.16
C GLN A 36 12.56 15.47 7.92
N ARG A 37 11.60 14.99 8.72
CA ARG A 37 11.76 13.81 9.55
C ARG A 37 11.55 12.50 8.79
N THR A 38 10.65 12.48 7.84
CA THR A 38 10.21 11.23 7.19
C THR A 38 10.44 11.20 5.68
N GLY A 39 10.60 12.35 5.05
CA GLY A 39 10.62 12.44 3.60
C GLY A 39 9.23 12.27 2.96
N ILE A 40 8.19 12.07 3.78
CA ILE A 40 6.84 11.85 3.30
C ILE A 40 6.14 13.18 3.08
N GLN A 41 5.57 13.36 1.89
CA GLN A 41 4.82 14.56 1.54
C GLN A 41 3.32 14.33 1.59
N ALA A 42 2.88 13.11 1.38
CA ALA A 42 1.48 12.74 1.38
C ALA A 42 1.33 11.25 1.67
N ARG A 43 0.14 10.83 2.03
CA ARG A 43 -0.21 9.43 2.21
C ARG A 43 -1.60 9.19 1.64
N HIS A 44 -1.97 7.94 1.53
CA HIS A 44 -3.30 7.56 1.09
C HIS A 44 -4.03 6.87 2.24
N LEU A 45 -5.23 7.34 2.52
CA LEU A 45 -6.12 6.74 3.50
C LEU A 45 -7.22 5.99 2.77
N ALA A 46 -7.74 4.95 3.40
CA ALA A 46 -8.85 4.21 2.84
C ALA A 46 -10.10 5.10 2.76
N GLY A 47 -10.80 5.04 1.66
CA GLY A 47 -12.08 5.71 1.51
C GLY A 47 -13.18 5.00 2.31
N PRO A 48 -14.39 5.60 2.34
CA PRO A 48 -15.49 5.07 3.19
C PRO A 48 -15.90 3.63 2.86
N ASP A 49 -15.77 3.24 1.60
CA ASP A 49 -16.15 1.90 1.15
C ASP A 49 -14.97 0.95 1.02
N GLU A 50 -13.77 1.39 1.36
CA GLU A 50 -12.57 0.59 1.25
C GLU A 50 -12.25 -0.08 2.59
N ARG A 51 -11.82 -1.33 2.53
CA ARG A 51 -11.44 -2.12 3.70
C ARG A 51 -10.07 -2.74 3.48
N VAL A 52 -9.43 -3.14 4.57
CA VAL A 52 -8.12 -3.80 4.50
C VAL A 52 -8.17 -5.01 3.58
N GLU A 53 -9.19 -5.84 3.71
CA GLU A 53 -9.32 -7.05 2.89
C GLU A 53 -9.53 -6.73 1.40
N SER A 54 -10.26 -5.67 1.06
CA SER A 54 -10.46 -5.32 -0.34
C SER A 54 -9.19 -4.75 -0.97
N LEU A 55 -8.46 -3.94 -0.23
CA LEU A 55 -7.19 -3.38 -0.69
C LEU A 55 -6.13 -4.48 -0.82
N ALA A 56 -6.06 -5.38 0.15
CA ALA A 56 -5.13 -6.50 0.12
C ALA A 56 -5.43 -7.46 -1.03
N LEU A 57 -6.69 -7.74 -1.28
CA LEU A 57 -7.10 -8.61 -2.38
C LEU A 57 -6.69 -8.04 -3.73
N GLU A 58 -6.90 -6.75 -3.94
CA GLU A 58 -6.53 -6.11 -5.18
C GLU A 58 -5.01 -6.10 -5.38
N ALA A 59 -4.24 -5.82 -4.33
CA ALA A 59 -2.79 -5.87 -4.39
C ALA A 59 -2.30 -7.29 -4.69
N ALA A 60 -2.91 -8.29 -4.06
CA ALA A 60 -2.56 -9.69 -4.30
C ALA A 60 -2.87 -10.12 -5.74
N ARG A 61 -4.00 -9.69 -6.28
CA ARG A 61 -4.34 -9.96 -7.69
C ARG A 61 -3.31 -9.40 -8.64
N GLN A 62 -2.87 -8.19 -8.41
CA GLN A 62 -1.83 -7.56 -9.22
C GLN A 62 -0.52 -8.34 -9.15
N ALA A 63 -0.14 -8.80 -7.96
CA ALA A 63 1.08 -9.56 -7.76
C ALA A 63 1.04 -10.91 -8.51
N LEU A 64 -0.08 -11.62 -8.40
CA LEU A 64 -0.27 -12.89 -9.10
C LEU A 64 -0.27 -12.70 -10.62
N GLN A 65 -0.90 -11.65 -11.09
CA GLN A 65 -0.94 -11.31 -12.50
C GLN A 65 0.45 -10.98 -13.03
N ALA A 66 1.21 -10.18 -12.29
CA ALA A 66 2.58 -9.83 -12.65
C ALA A 66 3.50 -11.06 -12.66
N ALA A 67 3.26 -12.00 -11.75
CA ALA A 67 4.02 -13.24 -11.66
C ALA A 67 3.55 -14.31 -12.65
N ALA A 68 2.41 -14.11 -13.31
CA ALA A 68 1.76 -15.09 -14.19
C ALA A 68 1.49 -16.42 -13.47
N ILE A 69 0.99 -16.32 -12.23
CA ILE A 69 0.71 -17.49 -11.38
C ILE A 69 -0.79 -17.56 -11.09
N GLU A 70 -1.33 -18.78 -11.17
CA GLU A 70 -2.72 -19.04 -10.80
C GLU A 70 -2.85 -19.08 -9.28
N PRO A 71 -3.92 -18.50 -8.70
CA PRO A 71 -4.09 -18.48 -7.24
C PRO A 71 -4.06 -19.86 -6.61
N GLN A 72 -4.55 -20.89 -7.31
CA GLN A 72 -4.61 -22.24 -6.79
C GLN A 72 -3.25 -22.88 -6.55
N THR A 73 -2.20 -22.32 -7.16
CA THR A 73 -0.84 -22.85 -7.01
C THR A 73 -0.07 -22.23 -5.84
N VAL A 74 -0.69 -21.29 -5.13
CA VAL A 74 -0.07 -20.68 -3.95
C VAL A 74 -0.15 -21.63 -2.78
N ASP A 75 1.00 -21.98 -2.20
CA ASP A 75 1.09 -22.92 -1.09
C ASP A 75 1.01 -22.26 0.28
N LEU A 76 1.44 -21.01 0.37
CA LEU A 76 1.51 -20.32 1.65
C LEU A 76 1.17 -18.83 1.49
N LEU A 77 0.29 -18.35 2.34
CA LEU A 77 -0.04 -16.93 2.46
C LEU A 77 0.33 -16.45 3.86
N VAL A 78 1.03 -15.34 3.92
CA VAL A 78 1.48 -14.75 5.18
C VAL A 78 0.82 -13.41 5.43
#